data_7bef240f254244e41e3d5c6317e68b2b
#
_entry.id   7bef240f254244e41e3d5c6317e68b2b
#
_cell.length_a   1.000
_cell.length_b   1.000
_cell.length_c   1.000
_cell.angle_alpha   90.00
_cell.angle_beta   90.00
_cell.angle_gamma   90.00
#
_symmetry.space_group_name_H-M   'P 1'
#
loop_
_entity.id
_entity.type
_entity.pdbx_description
1 polymer ?
#
loop_
_entity_poly.entity_id
_entity_poly.type
_entity_poly.pdbx_seq_one_letter_code
_entity_poly.pdbx_strand_id
1 'polypeptide(L)'
;SVGANWLMPYRNSATLAIENIADNNATVEVEVVTTRYNWNERSLYFHSSWRSEYGLAVTNNHKECYDWRFATLKGRGVYRGDMLTLFNYAKAWYGEGDEKIYVDGKEFPSHFGTGTEDYYNSSWAPVVPFHTPFGGAPRADLASSKGYNTWVRTRALDAIPFKESLVFDLEMISWVPGTVDYSTAVYWYGDLNSVAEGITDVVEAKREMPEPPADPSKFVISNSVEFEALEVVAKSEALQVDRQGMLGFPDGVWSGGKQVTCFGGSTGDWIRIDLPVEEDGVYNVKLHATKAADYGKVQFLLGGKKAGVLDSYFAAVVNSGEINLGSTKSENNKISLEVRIIGKNPKSLGYMFGLDCAVLEKVE
;
A
#
# COMPACT_ATOMS: atom_id res chain seq x y z
N SER A 1 14.29 8.85 -15.63
CA SER A 1 15.47 9.60 -15.13
C SER A 1 15.69 9.32 -13.66
N VAL A 2 16.96 9.33 -13.22
CA VAL A 2 17.38 9.19 -11.82
C VAL A 2 18.19 10.43 -11.49
N GLY A 3 17.98 11.01 -10.30
CA GLY A 3 18.70 12.19 -9.86
C GLY A 3 19.17 12.06 -8.41
N ALA A 4 20.33 12.63 -8.11
CA ALA A 4 20.86 12.76 -6.75
C ALA A 4 21.17 14.23 -6.47
N ASN A 5 20.36 14.83 -5.59
CA ASN A 5 20.50 16.24 -5.20
C ASN A 5 21.30 16.40 -3.89
N TRP A 6 22.15 15.44 -3.56
CA TRP A 6 23.07 15.53 -2.44
C TRP A 6 24.24 16.44 -2.79
N LEU A 7 24.62 17.30 -1.85
CA LEU A 7 25.89 18.02 -1.96
C LEU A 7 27.02 17.01 -1.82
N MET A 8 27.91 16.87 -2.79
CA MET A 8 29.02 15.92 -2.80
C MET A 8 30.37 16.67 -2.79
N PRO A 9 30.83 17.19 -1.64
CA PRO A 9 32.07 17.96 -1.58
C PRO A 9 33.28 17.10 -1.90
N TYR A 10 34.23 17.66 -2.61
CA TYR A 10 35.55 17.06 -2.84
C TYR A 10 36.67 18.08 -2.67
N ARG A 11 37.84 17.64 -2.21
CA ARG A 11 38.93 18.52 -1.91
C ARG A 11 39.78 18.90 -3.12
N ASN A 12 40.11 17.93 -3.97
CA ASN A 12 40.98 18.12 -5.11
C ASN A 12 40.30 17.80 -6.46
N SER A 13 39.78 16.59 -6.58
CA SER A 13 39.11 16.10 -7.78
C SER A 13 38.02 15.10 -7.43
N ALA A 14 37.07 14.95 -8.34
CA ALA A 14 36.07 13.90 -8.28
C ALA A 14 35.98 13.20 -9.66
N THR A 15 35.71 11.91 -9.65
CA THR A 15 35.46 11.12 -10.87
C THR A 15 34.06 10.54 -10.74
N LEU A 16 33.24 10.76 -11.76
CA LEU A 16 31.96 10.10 -11.91
C LEU A 16 32.10 8.94 -12.86
N ALA A 17 31.71 7.74 -12.44
CA ALA A 17 31.65 6.57 -13.29
C ALA A 17 30.23 5.99 -13.25
N ILE A 18 29.77 5.49 -14.38
CA ILE A 18 28.52 4.72 -14.50
C ILE A 18 28.90 3.36 -15.07
N GLU A 19 28.51 2.32 -14.36
CA GLU A 19 28.72 0.94 -14.78
C GLU A 19 27.40 0.35 -15.26
N ASN A 20 27.39 -0.19 -16.47
CA ASN A 20 26.30 -1.00 -16.97
C ASN A 20 26.55 -2.46 -16.63
N ILE A 21 25.80 -3.01 -15.68
CA ILE A 21 25.89 -4.40 -15.25
C ILE A 21 24.97 -5.34 -16.06
N ALA A 22 24.13 -4.81 -16.95
CA ALA A 22 23.26 -5.60 -17.80
C ALA A 22 24.01 -6.12 -19.04
N ASP A 23 23.47 -7.17 -19.67
CA ASP A 23 24.04 -7.76 -20.88
C ASP A 23 23.72 -6.94 -22.14
N ASN A 24 22.87 -5.94 -22.05
CA ASN A 24 22.45 -5.07 -23.15
C ASN A 24 23.18 -3.73 -23.11
N ASN A 25 23.45 -3.15 -24.30
CA ASN A 25 23.98 -1.81 -24.40
C ASN A 25 22.95 -0.78 -23.90
N ALA A 26 23.41 0.20 -23.13
CA ALA A 26 22.60 1.32 -22.67
C ALA A 26 23.24 2.65 -23.09
N THR A 27 22.41 3.62 -23.48
CA THR A 27 22.83 5.00 -23.69
C THR A 27 22.37 5.82 -22.50
N VAL A 28 23.31 6.53 -21.89
CA VAL A 28 23.07 7.34 -20.69
C VAL A 28 23.47 8.77 -20.96
N GLU A 29 22.56 9.70 -20.71
CA GLU A 29 22.86 11.15 -20.68
C GLU A 29 23.04 11.55 -19.22
N VAL A 30 24.12 12.25 -18.90
CA VAL A 30 24.48 12.64 -17.53
C VAL A 30 24.63 14.14 -17.46
N GLU A 31 23.85 14.76 -16.58
CA GLU A 31 24.00 16.17 -16.20
C GLU A 31 24.64 16.26 -14.83
N VAL A 32 25.74 17.04 -14.70
CA VAL A 32 26.44 17.26 -13.42
C VAL A 32 26.51 18.75 -13.16
N VAL A 33 25.87 19.20 -12.08
CA VAL A 33 25.94 20.60 -11.65
C VAL A 33 27.03 20.75 -10.59
N THR A 34 27.98 21.64 -10.83
CA THR A 34 29.10 21.88 -9.92
C THR A 34 29.16 23.33 -9.48
N THR A 35 29.68 23.56 -8.29
CA THR A 35 29.95 24.90 -7.76
C THR A 35 31.25 24.92 -6.95
N ARG A 36 31.77 26.12 -6.65
CA ARG A 36 32.91 26.25 -5.76
C ARG A 36 32.52 25.88 -4.32
N TYR A 37 33.37 25.11 -3.66
CA TYR A 37 33.24 24.73 -2.27
C TYR A 37 34.50 25.11 -1.49
N ASN A 38 34.33 25.84 -0.39
CA ASN A 38 35.45 26.23 0.47
C ASN A 38 35.77 25.11 1.48
N TRP A 39 36.69 24.24 1.08
CA TRP A 39 37.12 23.13 1.91
C TRP A 39 37.85 23.62 3.18
N ASN A 40 37.44 23.10 4.34
CA ASN A 40 38.05 23.37 5.62
C ASN A 40 38.09 22.09 6.51
N GLU A 41 38.57 22.18 7.72
CA GLU A 41 38.69 21.05 8.65
C GLU A 41 37.38 20.41 9.11
N ARG A 42 36.24 21.11 8.88
CA ARG A 42 34.89 20.61 9.16
C ARG A 42 34.24 19.97 7.96
N SER A 43 34.87 20.06 6.80
CA SER A 43 34.33 19.49 5.55
C SER A 43 34.41 17.97 5.56
N LEU A 44 33.36 17.34 5.05
CA LEU A 44 33.21 15.88 4.98
C LEU A 44 32.87 15.48 3.54
N TYR A 45 33.21 14.26 3.18
CA TYR A 45 32.82 13.65 1.92
C TYR A 45 31.43 13.04 2.01
N PHE A 46 30.71 13.01 0.92
CA PHE A 46 29.47 12.27 0.82
C PHE A 46 29.76 10.79 0.59
N HIS A 47 29.06 9.94 1.32
CA HIS A 47 29.11 8.50 1.19
C HIS A 47 27.70 7.93 1.09
N SER A 48 27.57 6.82 0.38
CA SER A 48 26.38 5.98 0.38
C SER A 48 26.77 4.50 0.33
N SER A 49 25.91 3.64 0.83
CA SER A 49 26.07 2.21 0.71
C SER A 49 24.73 1.54 0.49
N TRP A 50 24.77 0.37 -0.13
CA TRP A 50 23.62 -0.47 -0.39
C TRP A 50 23.82 -1.86 0.23
N ARG A 51 22.75 -2.38 0.86
CA ARG A 51 22.68 -3.71 1.40
C ARG A 51 21.35 -4.35 1.03
N SER A 52 21.36 -5.61 0.61
CA SER A 52 20.13 -6.38 0.41
C SER A 52 20.28 -7.80 0.94
N GLU A 53 19.18 -8.35 1.40
CA GLU A 53 19.08 -9.73 1.87
C GLU A 53 17.65 -10.23 1.59
N TYR A 54 17.54 -11.50 1.20
CA TYR A 54 16.32 -12.06 0.66
C TYR A 54 15.87 -13.26 1.48
N GLY A 55 14.55 -13.50 1.49
CA GLY A 55 13.97 -14.62 2.20
C GLY A 55 14.07 -14.52 3.71
N LEU A 56 14.11 -13.28 4.24
CA LEU A 56 14.17 -13.01 5.68
C LEU A 56 12.85 -13.40 6.34
N ALA A 57 12.92 -14.20 7.40
CA ALA A 57 11.75 -14.53 8.19
C ALA A 57 11.30 -13.35 9.03
N VAL A 58 9.99 -13.11 9.08
CA VAL A 58 9.34 -12.21 10.04
C VAL A 58 8.34 -12.98 10.90
N THR A 59 8.17 -12.60 12.14
CA THR A 59 7.35 -13.34 13.10
C THR A 59 6.48 -12.41 13.95
N ASN A 60 5.34 -12.92 14.42
CA ASN A 60 4.53 -12.27 15.44
C ASN A 60 4.86 -12.74 16.86
N ASN A 61 5.88 -13.58 17.01
CA ASN A 61 6.35 -14.05 18.31
C ASN A 61 7.57 -13.23 18.76
N HIS A 62 7.34 -12.28 19.67
CA HIS A 62 8.39 -11.39 20.20
C HIS A 62 9.56 -12.13 20.90
N LYS A 63 9.42 -13.41 21.23
CA LYS A 63 10.51 -14.21 21.79
C LYS A 63 11.43 -14.84 20.73
N GLU A 64 10.96 -14.85 19.48
CA GLU A 64 11.67 -15.43 18.34
C GLU A 64 12.10 -14.37 17.33
N CYS A 65 11.77 -13.09 17.56
CA CYS A 65 12.23 -12.00 16.73
C CYS A 65 13.75 -11.80 16.86
N TYR A 66 14.34 -11.25 15.83
CA TYR A 66 15.75 -10.92 15.80
C TYR A 66 15.95 -9.54 15.17
N ASP A 67 17.12 -8.96 15.38
CA ASP A 67 17.50 -7.70 14.77
C ASP A 67 18.18 -7.95 13.42
N TRP A 68 17.61 -7.39 12.35
CA TRP A 68 18.28 -7.38 11.06
C TRP A 68 19.19 -6.15 10.97
N ARG A 69 20.46 -6.38 10.59
CA ARG A 69 21.45 -5.32 10.43
C ARG A 69 21.10 -4.47 9.21
N PHE A 70 20.62 -3.25 9.46
CA PHE A 70 20.27 -2.27 8.44
C PHE A 70 21.55 -1.61 7.86
N ALA A 71 22.45 -1.16 8.72
CA ALA A 71 23.74 -0.59 8.34
C ALA A 71 24.78 -0.69 9.47
N THR A 72 26.05 -0.78 9.08
CA THR A 72 27.21 -0.59 9.98
C THR A 72 28.13 0.41 9.33
N LEU A 73 28.32 1.56 9.98
CA LEU A 73 29.22 2.62 9.55
C LEU A 73 30.39 2.71 10.52
N LYS A 74 31.61 2.89 10.00
CA LYS A 74 32.84 3.09 10.79
C LYS A 74 33.54 4.35 10.35
N GLY A 75 34.34 4.91 11.27
CA GLY A 75 35.00 6.21 11.15
C GLY A 75 34.12 7.34 11.66
N ARG A 76 34.56 8.57 11.47
CA ARG A 76 33.82 9.77 11.89
C ARG A 76 32.87 10.22 10.80
N GLY A 77 31.63 10.55 11.17
CA GLY A 77 30.64 11.03 10.19
C GLY A 77 29.38 11.63 10.81
N VAL A 78 28.44 11.92 9.91
CA VAL A 78 27.09 12.40 10.22
C VAL A 78 26.11 11.64 9.34
N TYR A 79 25.30 10.80 9.93
CA TYR A 79 24.23 10.05 9.25
C TYR A 79 23.12 11.00 8.83
N ARG A 80 22.70 10.91 7.56
CA ARG A 80 21.81 11.88 6.93
C ARG A 80 20.51 11.31 6.42
N GLY A 81 20.34 10.01 6.44
CA GLY A 81 19.10 9.37 6.03
C GLY A 81 19.32 8.04 5.33
N ASP A 82 18.21 7.49 4.94
CA ASP A 82 18.14 6.15 4.37
C ASP A 82 16.91 5.94 3.49
N MET A 83 16.94 4.82 2.81
CA MET A 83 15.81 4.26 2.07
C MET A 83 15.74 2.77 2.39
N LEU A 84 14.54 2.29 2.71
CA LEU A 84 14.21 0.87 2.78
C LEU A 84 13.26 0.55 1.63
N THR A 85 13.64 -0.36 0.76
CA THR A 85 12.74 -1.01 -0.19
C THR A 85 12.63 -2.48 0.16
N LEU A 86 11.42 -2.99 0.20
CA LEU A 86 11.19 -4.38 0.53
C LEU A 86 10.10 -4.98 -0.33
N PHE A 87 10.12 -6.32 -0.46
CA PHE A 87 9.00 -7.10 -0.97
C PHE A 87 8.42 -7.94 0.17
N ASN A 88 7.15 -7.72 0.48
CA ASN A 88 6.42 -8.50 1.48
C ASN A 88 5.57 -9.57 0.80
N TYR A 89 5.81 -10.84 1.13
CA TYR A 89 5.07 -11.95 0.55
C TYR A 89 3.70 -12.18 1.20
N ALA A 90 3.49 -11.69 2.43
CA ALA A 90 2.24 -11.84 3.16
C ALA A 90 1.25 -10.68 2.93
N LYS A 91 -0.04 -10.94 3.03
CA LYS A 91 -1.10 -9.92 3.06
C LYS A 91 -1.32 -9.41 4.51
N ALA A 92 -0.24 -8.98 5.16
CA ALA A 92 -0.27 -8.47 6.53
C ALA A 92 0.90 -7.51 6.75
N TRP A 93 0.77 -6.63 7.74
CA TRP A 93 1.82 -5.70 8.12
C TRP A 93 3.06 -6.44 8.64
N TYR A 94 4.24 -6.01 8.17
CA TYR A 94 5.54 -6.66 8.39
C TYR A 94 6.43 -5.91 9.36
N GLY A 95 6.08 -4.69 9.77
CA GLY A 95 7.02 -3.73 10.32
C GLY A 95 6.68 -3.21 11.72
N GLU A 96 6.23 -4.08 12.65
CA GLU A 96 6.02 -3.74 14.07
C GLU A 96 7.34 -3.60 14.84
N GLY A 97 8.46 -4.02 14.26
CA GLY A 97 9.75 -4.04 14.94
C GLY A 97 10.41 -2.67 15.04
N ASP A 98 11.06 -2.45 16.15
CA ASP A 98 11.71 -1.19 16.53
C ASP A 98 12.99 -0.94 15.73
N GLU A 99 13.24 0.31 15.36
CA GLU A 99 14.59 0.71 14.98
C GLU A 99 15.47 0.86 16.21
N LYS A 100 16.73 0.42 16.10
CA LYS A 100 17.77 0.50 17.14
C LYS A 100 19.05 1.09 16.55
N ILE A 101 19.36 2.35 16.86
CA ILE A 101 20.55 3.02 16.35
C ILE A 101 21.56 3.21 17.50
N TYR A 102 22.69 2.56 17.37
CA TYR A 102 23.79 2.60 18.33
C TYR A 102 24.88 3.54 17.81
N VAL A 103 25.22 4.56 18.58
CA VAL A 103 26.28 5.54 18.26
C VAL A 103 27.48 5.30 19.13
N ASP A 104 28.67 5.19 18.49
CA ASP A 104 29.98 5.08 19.17
C ASP A 104 30.05 3.93 20.19
N GLY A 105 29.53 2.75 19.82
CA GLY A 105 29.64 1.52 20.60
C GLY A 105 28.84 1.48 21.91
N LYS A 106 27.82 2.32 22.07
CA LYS A 106 26.95 2.27 23.26
C LYS A 106 26.22 0.93 23.33
N GLU A 107 26.06 0.40 24.53
CA GLU A 107 25.34 -0.86 24.78
C GLU A 107 23.83 -0.71 24.57
N PHE A 108 23.24 0.44 24.95
CA PHE A 108 21.84 0.76 24.72
C PHE A 108 21.72 1.70 23.52
N PRO A 109 20.71 1.51 22.64
CA PRO A 109 20.53 2.34 21.45
C PRO A 109 20.43 3.83 21.81
N SER A 110 21.10 4.67 21.03
CA SER A 110 20.99 6.13 21.14
C SER A 110 19.66 6.63 20.56
N HIS A 111 19.07 5.88 19.64
CA HIS A 111 17.71 6.02 19.14
C HIS A 111 17.02 4.66 19.22
N PHE A 112 15.80 4.64 19.72
CA PHE A 112 15.00 3.46 19.92
C PHE A 112 13.56 3.79 19.55
N GLY A 113 12.98 3.06 18.64
CA GLY A 113 11.65 3.34 18.08
C GLY A 113 10.54 2.45 18.57
N THR A 114 9.48 2.40 17.81
CA THR A 114 8.25 1.68 18.09
C THR A 114 7.67 0.95 16.88
N GLY A 115 8.31 1.06 15.71
CA GLY A 115 7.88 0.42 14.48
C GLY A 115 8.56 1.01 13.25
N THR A 116 8.57 0.24 12.17
CA THR A 116 9.14 0.68 10.89
C THR A 116 8.43 1.91 10.35
N GLU A 117 7.10 1.96 10.40
CA GLU A 117 6.32 3.10 9.94
C GLU A 117 6.59 4.36 10.77
N ASP A 118 6.73 4.20 12.08
CA ASP A 118 7.01 5.30 13.01
C ASP A 118 8.37 5.92 12.71
N TYR A 119 9.38 5.07 12.44
CA TYR A 119 10.68 5.54 12.01
C TYR A 119 10.59 6.40 10.74
N TYR A 120 9.72 6.05 9.80
CA TYR A 120 9.53 6.78 8.54
C TYR A 120 8.46 7.88 8.59
N ASN A 121 8.10 8.36 9.80
CA ASN A 121 7.13 9.45 10.04
C ASN A 121 5.72 9.12 9.51
N SER A 122 5.31 7.90 9.65
CA SER A 122 3.97 7.43 9.35
C SER A 122 3.34 6.76 10.55
N SER A 123 2.13 6.24 10.40
CA SER A 123 1.45 5.37 11.34
C SER A 123 0.44 4.49 10.58
N TRP A 124 0.12 3.32 11.14
CA TRP A 124 -0.87 2.40 10.57
C TRP A 124 -0.49 1.83 9.20
N ALA A 125 0.78 1.55 8.96
CA ALA A 125 1.35 1.08 7.69
C ALA A 125 1.12 2.04 6.49
N PRO A 126 1.80 1.89 5.36
CA PRO A 126 1.53 2.68 4.17
C PRO A 126 0.35 2.08 3.42
N VAL A 127 -0.85 2.60 3.64
CA VAL A 127 -2.05 2.20 2.88
C VAL A 127 -2.02 2.76 1.46
N VAL A 128 -1.37 3.92 1.27
CA VAL A 128 -1.17 4.60 -0.01
C VAL A 128 0.19 5.31 -0.03
N PRO A 129 0.79 5.51 -1.21
CA PRO A 129 2.00 6.32 -1.32
C PRO A 129 1.80 7.75 -0.78
N PHE A 130 2.79 8.27 -0.06
CA PHE A 130 2.79 9.63 0.44
C PHE A 130 4.19 10.25 0.44
N HIS A 131 4.25 11.60 0.50
CA HIS A 131 5.47 12.38 0.53
C HIS A 131 5.39 13.48 1.57
N THR A 132 6.47 13.64 2.33
CA THR A 132 6.71 14.77 3.22
C THR A 132 8.10 15.35 2.96
N PRO A 133 8.44 16.55 3.48
CA PRO A 133 9.79 17.12 3.28
C PRO A 133 10.93 16.25 3.82
N PHE A 134 10.70 15.40 4.80
CA PHE A 134 11.73 14.65 5.50
C PHE A 134 11.54 13.13 5.47
N GLY A 135 10.49 12.65 4.84
CA GLY A 135 10.22 11.23 4.73
C GLY A 135 9.00 10.94 3.85
N GLY A 136 8.77 9.67 3.59
CA GLY A 136 7.63 9.25 2.79
C GLY A 136 7.67 7.77 2.45
N ALA A 137 6.60 7.31 1.83
CA ALA A 137 6.52 6.01 1.19
C ALA A 137 6.20 6.21 -0.30
N PRO A 138 7.21 6.36 -1.17
CA PRO A 138 6.98 6.60 -2.60
C PRO A 138 6.36 5.41 -3.34
N ARG A 139 6.40 4.23 -2.74
CA ARG A 139 5.75 3.02 -3.27
C ARG A 139 5.10 2.22 -2.16
N ALA A 140 3.85 1.86 -2.36
CA ALA A 140 3.09 0.88 -1.59
C ALA A 140 2.15 0.17 -2.58
N ASP A 141 2.45 -1.07 -2.95
CA ASP A 141 1.72 -1.76 -4.01
C ASP A 141 0.28 -2.07 -3.58
N LEU A 142 0.09 -2.55 -2.36
CA LEU A 142 -1.24 -2.86 -1.84
C LEU A 142 -1.45 -2.29 -0.43
N ALA A 143 -2.66 -1.89 -0.12
CA ALA A 143 -3.07 -1.45 1.21
C ALA A 143 -2.90 -2.54 2.30
N SER A 144 -2.87 -3.82 1.91
CA SER A 144 -2.54 -4.96 2.78
C SER A 144 -1.05 -5.11 3.06
N SER A 145 -0.21 -4.19 2.59
CA SER A 145 1.27 -4.21 2.65
C SER A 145 1.94 -5.34 1.86
N LYS A 146 1.20 -6.18 1.14
CA LYS A 146 1.79 -7.19 0.24
C LYS A 146 2.41 -6.52 -0.97
N GLY A 147 3.52 -7.08 -1.47
CA GLY A 147 4.26 -6.57 -2.61
C GLY A 147 5.35 -5.57 -2.19
N TYR A 148 5.71 -4.70 -3.12
CA TYR A 148 6.75 -3.71 -2.87
C TYR A 148 6.26 -2.57 -1.99
N ASN A 149 7.07 -2.24 -1.00
CA ASN A 149 6.95 -1.07 -0.16
C ASN A 149 8.30 -0.35 -0.15
N THR A 150 8.31 0.95 -0.37
CA THR A 150 9.53 1.75 -0.33
C THR A 150 9.32 2.90 0.64
N TRP A 151 10.28 3.05 1.56
CA TRP A 151 10.32 4.09 2.57
C TRP A 151 11.55 4.95 2.38
N VAL A 152 11.43 6.23 2.67
CA VAL A 152 12.54 7.19 2.61
C VAL A 152 12.52 8.08 3.84
N ARG A 153 13.68 8.28 4.47
CA ARG A 153 13.87 9.27 5.51
C ARG A 153 15.09 10.13 5.23
N THR A 154 14.90 11.45 5.23
CA THR A 154 15.98 12.43 5.14
C THR A 154 16.12 13.13 6.47
N ARG A 155 17.27 12.95 7.14
CA ARG A 155 17.60 13.57 8.42
C ARG A 155 18.28 14.92 8.20
N ALA A 156 17.48 15.90 7.75
CA ALA A 156 17.99 17.24 7.50
C ALA A 156 18.17 18.04 8.79
N LEU A 157 17.24 17.91 9.74
CA LEU A 157 17.22 18.64 11.01
C LEU A 157 17.68 17.76 12.19
N ASP A 158 17.55 16.45 12.08
CA ASP A 158 17.82 15.45 13.10
C ASP A 158 18.98 14.51 12.71
N ALA A 159 19.97 15.02 11.99
CA ALA A 159 21.16 14.28 11.60
C ALA A 159 21.89 13.70 12.80
N ILE A 160 22.44 12.48 12.66
CA ILE A 160 23.08 11.76 13.77
C ILE A 160 24.61 11.81 13.60
N PRO A 161 25.35 12.62 14.39
CA PRO A 161 26.79 12.61 14.37
C PRO A 161 27.36 11.39 15.12
N PHE A 162 28.44 10.83 14.61
CA PHE A 162 29.22 9.77 15.25
C PHE A 162 30.70 10.01 15.08
N LYS A 163 31.51 9.55 16.04
CA LYS A 163 32.97 9.75 16.08
C LYS A 163 33.74 8.51 15.66
N GLU A 164 33.21 7.33 15.96
CA GLU A 164 33.84 6.04 15.72
C GLU A 164 32.95 5.09 14.90
N SER A 165 31.66 5.02 15.22
CA SER A 165 30.76 4.10 14.56
C SER A 165 29.28 4.48 14.71
N LEU A 166 28.48 4.04 13.75
CA LEU A 166 27.02 3.99 13.84
C LEU A 166 26.56 2.61 13.38
N VAL A 167 25.78 1.95 14.22
CA VAL A 167 25.13 0.68 13.90
C VAL A 167 23.63 0.90 13.93
N PHE A 168 22.95 0.49 12.87
CA PHE A 168 21.51 0.55 12.75
C PHE A 168 20.96 -0.86 12.58
N ASP A 169 20.09 -1.26 13.47
CA ASP A 169 19.33 -2.51 13.44
C ASP A 169 17.84 -2.24 13.34
N LEU A 170 17.13 -3.13 12.69
CA LEU A 170 15.66 -3.13 12.59
C LEU A 170 15.14 -4.48 13.06
N GLU A 171 14.27 -4.47 14.04
CA GLU A 171 13.69 -5.68 14.62
C GLU A 171 12.67 -6.30 13.65
N MET A 172 12.72 -7.62 13.49
CA MET A 172 11.93 -8.36 12.50
C MET A 172 10.63 -8.90 13.12
N ILE A 173 9.69 -7.97 13.42
CA ILE A 173 8.37 -8.30 13.97
C ILE A 173 7.29 -7.93 12.95
N SER A 174 6.27 -8.78 12.83
CA SER A 174 5.14 -8.65 11.91
C SER A 174 3.84 -9.10 12.58
N TRP A 175 2.69 -8.83 11.95
CA TRP A 175 1.39 -9.30 12.48
C TRP A 175 1.19 -10.80 12.32
N VAL A 176 1.81 -11.40 11.30
CA VAL A 176 1.75 -12.84 11.04
C VAL A 176 3.14 -13.36 10.67
N PRO A 177 3.46 -14.62 10.93
CA PRO A 177 4.68 -15.22 10.42
C PRO A 177 4.72 -15.14 8.88
N GLY A 178 5.88 -14.78 8.32
CA GLY A 178 6.00 -14.59 6.88
C GLY A 178 7.45 -14.44 6.44
N THR A 179 7.61 -13.98 5.20
CA THR A 179 8.90 -13.75 4.58
C THR A 179 8.91 -12.38 3.92
N VAL A 180 10.06 -11.72 3.97
CA VAL A 180 10.32 -10.45 3.30
C VAL A 180 11.69 -10.48 2.60
N ASP A 181 11.83 -9.70 1.53
CA ASP A 181 13.13 -9.37 0.94
C ASP A 181 13.41 -7.91 1.27
N TYR A 182 14.54 -7.60 1.89
CA TYR A 182 14.92 -6.24 2.26
C TYR A 182 16.06 -5.73 1.41
N SER A 183 15.98 -4.45 1.06
CA SER A 183 17.06 -3.70 0.41
C SER A 183 17.13 -2.29 1.00
N THR A 184 18.29 -1.90 1.52
CA THR A 184 18.49 -0.60 2.14
C THR A 184 19.58 0.18 1.44
N ALA A 185 19.40 1.50 1.36
CA ALA A 185 20.44 2.44 1.03
C ALA A 185 20.58 3.44 2.16
N VAL A 186 21.81 3.71 2.59
CA VAL A 186 22.10 4.70 3.63
C VAL A 186 23.00 5.79 3.11
N TYR A 187 22.83 7.00 3.66
CA TYR A 187 23.53 8.22 3.22
C TYR A 187 24.15 8.91 4.42
N TRP A 188 25.44 9.23 4.33
CA TRP A 188 26.16 9.97 5.38
C TRP A 188 27.24 10.85 4.82
N TYR A 189 27.64 11.83 5.60
CA TYR A 189 28.87 12.58 5.37
C TYR A 189 29.92 12.07 6.36
N GLY A 190 31.10 11.74 5.86
CA GLY A 190 32.19 11.19 6.65
C GLY A 190 33.56 11.72 6.23
N ASP A 191 34.57 11.43 7.00
CA ASP A 191 35.95 11.65 6.57
C ASP A 191 36.33 10.64 5.47
N LEU A 192 37.51 10.76 4.90
CA LEU A 192 37.93 9.91 3.77
C LEU A 192 37.99 8.42 4.13
N ASN A 193 38.17 8.09 5.40
CA ASN A 193 38.29 6.72 5.91
C ASN A 193 36.95 6.15 6.45
N SER A 194 35.88 6.95 6.37
CA SER A 194 34.58 6.47 6.80
C SER A 194 34.06 5.45 5.78
N VAL A 195 33.61 4.30 6.26
CA VAL A 195 33.20 3.16 5.43
C VAL A 195 31.95 2.51 5.96
N ALA A 196 31.20 1.85 5.08
CA ALA A 196 30.15 0.91 5.47
C ALA A 196 30.67 -0.52 5.41
N GLU A 197 30.26 -1.35 6.35
CA GLU A 197 30.53 -2.79 6.37
C GLU A 197 29.27 -3.59 6.00
N GLY A 198 29.47 -4.83 5.51
CA GLY A 198 28.37 -5.73 5.16
C GLY A 198 27.54 -5.25 3.97
N ILE A 199 28.17 -4.51 3.06
CA ILE A 199 27.55 -4.10 1.79
C ILE A 199 27.31 -5.32 0.89
N THR A 200 26.28 -5.24 0.09
CA THR A 200 25.98 -6.29 -0.89
C THR A 200 26.83 -6.10 -2.15
N ASP A 201 27.27 -7.21 -2.73
CA ASP A 201 27.95 -7.18 -4.04
C ASP A 201 26.98 -6.66 -5.11
N VAL A 202 27.47 -5.78 -5.98
CA VAL A 202 26.68 -5.19 -7.07
C VAL A 202 26.08 -6.24 -8.02
N VAL A 203 26.70 -7.41 -8.11
CA VAL A 203 26.20 -8.55 -8.91
C VAL A 203 24.81 -8.98 -8.44
N GLU A 204 24.48 -8.84 -7.18
CA GLU A 204 23.14 -9.14 -6.63
C GLU A 204 22.05 -8.24 -7.20
N ALA A 205 22.39 -7.08 -7.76
CA ALA A 205 21.43 -6.23 -8.46
C ALA A 205 20.91 -6.84 -9.78
N LYS A 206 21.56 -7.91 -10.29
CA LYS A 206 21.07 -8.69 -11.44
C LYS A 206 19.99 -9.74 -11.09
N ARG A 207 19.72 -9.93 -9.80
CA ARG A 207 18.71 -10.89 -9.35
C ARG A 207 17.36 -10.54 -9.95
N GLU A 208 16.67 -11.57 -10.43
CA GLU A 208 15.27 -11.46 -10.83
C GLU A 208 14.41 -11.13 -9.60
N MET A 209 13.70 -10.03 -9.69
CA MET A 209 12.87 -9.54 -8.59
C MET A 209 11.45 -10.12 -8.70
N PRO A 210 10.76 -10.37 -7.58
CA PRO A 210 9.39 -10.84 -7.60
C PRO A 210 8.47 -9.93 -8.41
N GLU A 211 7.54 -10.52 -9.16
CA GLU A 211 6.50 -9.75 -9.84
C GLU A 211 5.61 -9.02 -8.82
N PRO A 212 5.29 -7.75 -9.08
CA PRO A 212 4.33 -7.03 -8.25
C PRO A 212 2.99 -7.76 -8.17
N PRO A 213 2.30 -7.74 -7.02
CA PRO A 213 0.95 -8.28 -6.97
C PRO A 213 0.03 -7.50 -7.92
N ALA A 214 -0.96 -8.19 -8.48
CA ALA A 214 -1.99 -7.53 -9.28
C ALA A 214 -2.65 -6.40 -8.46
N ASP A 215 -2.79 -5.24 -9.08
CA ASP A 215 -3.45 -4.10 -8.46
C ASP A 215 -4.97 -4.36 -8.40
N PRO A 216 -5.56 -4.56 -7.22
CA PRO A 216 -6.98 -4.88 -7.11
C PRO A 216 -7.89 -3.71 -7.54
N SER A 217 -7.37 -2.47 -7.60
CA SER A 217 -8.14 -1.33 -8.13
C SER A 217 -8.34 -1.41 -9.65
N LYS A 218 -7.55 -2.23 -10.33
CA LYS A 218 -7.67 -2.50 -11.78
C LYS A 218 -8.53 -3.73 -12.09
N PHE A 219 -8.96 -4.44 -11.06
CA PHE A 219 -9.91 -5.52 -11.25
C PHE A 219 -11.27 -4.92 -11.61
N VAL A 220 -11.79 -5.27 -12.77
CA VAL A 220 -13.11 -4.85 -13.25
C VAL A 220 -13.81 -6.08 -13.81
N ILE A 221 -15.03 -6.31 -13.39
CA ILE A 221 -15.89 -7.35 -13.95
C ILE A 221 -16.28 -6.91 -15.38
N SER A 222 -16.04 -7.75 -16.36
CA SER A 222 -16.31 -7.40 -17.76
C SER A 222 -17.77 -7.00 -17.97
N ASN A 223 -17.98 -5.90 -18.70
CA ASN A 223 -19.30 -5.34 -18.99
C ASN A 223 -20.11 -4.94 -17.74
N SER A 224 -19.45 -4.66 -16.64
CA SER A 224 -20.12 -4.17 -15.44
C SER A 224 -20.45 -2.69 -15.50
N VAL A 225 -21.49 -2.34 -14.78
CA VAL A 225 -21.86 -0.97 -14.41
C VAL A 225 -21.55 -0.81 -12.93
N GLU A 226 -20.56 0.04 -12.62
CA GLU A 226 -20.07 0.27 -11.26
C GLU A 226 -21.08 1.12 -10.48
N PHE A 227 -21.55 0.65 -9.32
CA PHE A 227 -22.55 1.38 -8.54
C PHE A 227 -22.00 2.70 -7.98
N GLU A 228 -20.72 2.76 -7.63
CA GLU A 228 -20.11 4.01 -7.16
C GLU A 228 -20.04 5.10 -8.22
N ALA A 229 -20.16 4.76 -9.52
CA ALA A 229 -20.24 5.71 -10.61
C ALA A 229 -21.67 6.25 -10.83
N LEU A 230 -22.68 5.62 -10.20
CA LEU A 230 -24.08 5.98 -10.38
C LEU A 230 -24.58 6.90 -9.25
N GLU A 231 -25.63 7.65 -9.57
CA GLU A 231 -26.36 8.44 -8.58
C GLU A 231 -27.49 7.63 -7.94
N VAL A 232 -27.69 7.81 -6.64
CA VAL A 232 -28.88 7.31 -5.96
C VAL A 232 -30.03 8.26 -6.25
N VAL A 233 -30.97 7.82 -7.07
CA VAL A 233 -32.09 8.61 -7.58
C VAL A 233 -33.08 8.98 -6.47
N ALA A 234 -33.30 8.04 -5.53
CA ALA A 234 -34.15 8.25 -4.37
C ALA A 234 -33.78 7.30 -3.24
N LYS A 235 -34.07 7.68 -2.00
CA LYS A 235 -33.80 6.86 -0.82
C LYS A 235 -34.70 7.24 0.34
N SER A 236 -34.82 6.33 1.32
CA SER A 236 -35.40 6.66 2.64
C SER A 236 -34.53 7.72 3.35
N GLU A 237 -35.15 8.61 4.10
CA GLU A 237 -34.49 9.73 4.80
C GLU A 237 -33.44 9.26 5.80
N ALA A 238 -33.72 8.17 6.52
CA ALA A 238 -32.80 7.60 7.52
C ALA A 238 -31.52 7.00 6.91
N LEU A 239 -31.54 6.53 5.65
CA LEU A 239 -30.38 5.93 5.02
C LEU A 239 -29.33 6.97 4.61
N GLN A 240 -28.10 6.73 5.03
CA GLN A 240 -26.92 7.41 4.54
C GLN A 240 -26.24 6.54 3.47
N VAL A 241 -25.71 7.18 2.45
CA VAL A 241 -25.06 6.52 1.32
C VAL A 241 -23.67 7.11 1.14
N ASP A 242 -22.67 6.27 1.05
CA ASP A 242 -21.28 6.66 0.81
C ASP A 242 -20.63 5.75 -0.25
N ARG A 243 -19.47 6.17 -0.74
CA ARG A 243 -18.62 5.42 -1.66
C ARG A 243 -17.40 4.92 -0.91
N GLN A 244 -17.39 3.64 -0.56
CA GLN A 244 -16.36 3.03 0.26
C GLN A 244 -15.27 2.38 -0.60
N GLY A 245 -13.99 2.66 -0.29
CA GLY A 245 -12.85 1.92 -0.85
C GLY A 245 -12.76 0.51 -0.25
N MET A 246 -12.58 -0.50 -1.12
CA MET A 246 -12.56 -1.91 -0.74
C MET A 246 -11.17 -2.55 -0.81
N LEU A 247 -10.13 -1.79 -1.12
CA LEU A 247 -8.76 -2.30 -1.32
C LEU A 247 -8.08 -2.82 -0.03
N GLY A 248 -8.54 -2.39 1.14
CA GLY A 248 -8.02 -2.82 2.45
C GLY A 248 -8.55 -4.18 2.94
N PHE A 249 -9.50 -4.79 2.23
CA PHE A 249 -10.08 -6.08 2.64
C PHE A 249 -9.29 -7.26 2.05
N PRO A 250 -9.10 -8.37 2.81
CA PRO A 250 -8.16 -9.43 2.45
C PRO A 250 -8.39 -10.08 1.09
N ASP A 251 -9.63 -10.20 0.68
CA ASP A 251 -9.99 -10.92 -0.53
C ASP A 251 -10.38 -10.01 -1.69
N GLY A 252 -10.02 -8.72 -1.62
CA GLY A 252 -10.32 -7.61 -2.53
C GLY A 252 -10.58 -8.00 -3.99
N VAL A 253 -11.82 -8.42 -4.27
CA VAL A 253 -12.33 -8.77 -5.58
C VAL A 253 -13.59 -7.96 -5.89
N TRP A 254 -13.58 -6.69 -5.45
CA TRP A 254 -14.61 -5.72 -5.83
C TRP A 254 -14.23 -5.05 -7.13
N SER A 255 -15.18 -4.94 -8.05
CA SER A 255 -14.99 -4.26 -9.32
C SER A 255 -14.66 -2.78 -9.09
N GLY A 256 -13.66 -2.25 -9.78
CA GLY A 256 -13.15 -0.88 -9.54
C GLY A 256 -12.55 -0.63 -8.15
N GLY A 257 -12.49 -1.64 -7.27
CA GLY A 257 -11.96 -1.52 -5.91
C GLY A 257 -12.79 -0.67 -4.96
N LYS A 258 -14.07 -0.43 -5.27
CA LYS A 258 -15.01 0.40 -4.50
C LYS A 258 -16.38 -0.26 -4.40
N GLN A 259 -17.25 0.33 -3.58
CA GLN A 259 -18.66 -0.01 -3.51
C GLN A 259 -19.52 1.19 -3.08
N VAL A 260 -20.81 1.14 -3.36
CA VAL A 260 -21.80 1.97 -2.67
C VAL A 260 -22.17 1.29 -1.36
N THR A 261 -21.96 1.99 -0.24
CA THR A 261 -22.30 1.52 1.11
C THR A 261 -23.48 2.31 1.66
N CYS A 262 -24.46 1.60 2.22
CA CYS A 262 -25.64 2.18 2.85
C CYS A 262 -25.67 1.82 4.34
N PHE A 263 -25.88 2.82 5.18
CA PHE A 263 -25.88 2.67 6.64
C PHE A 263 -26.90 3.61 7.31
N GLY A 264 -27.13 3.47 8.62
CA GLY A 264 -28.08 4.27 9.39
C GLY A 264 -29.56 3.89 9.22
N GLY A 265 -29.85 2.86 8.40
CA GLY A 265 -31.21 2.42 8.15
C GLY A 265 -31.71 1.31 9.03
N SER A 266 -32.97 0.91 8.83
CA SER A 266 -33.68 -0.17 9.50
C SER A 266 -34.58 -0.92 8.52
N THR A 267 -35.29 -1.93 9.02
CA THR A 267 -36.26 -2.68 8.20
C THR A 267 -37.30 -1.77 7.56
N GLY A 268 -37.43 -1.85 6.25
CA GLY A 268 -38.35 -1.05 5.41
C GLY A 268 -37.65 0.05 4.63
N ASP A 269 -36.46 0.51 5.06
CA ASP A 269 -35.70 1.53 4.37
C ASP A 269 -35.11 1.00 3.05
N TRP A 270 -34.94 1.90 2.07
CA TRP A 270 -34.61 1.54 0.70
C TRP A 270 -33.83 2.63 -0.02
N ILE A 271 -33.12 2.23 -1.07
CA ILE A 271 -32.55 3.12 -2.10
C ILE A 271 -33.05 2.70 -3.48
N ARG A 272 -33.01 3.64 -4.43
CA ARG A 272 -33.25 3.39 -5.84
C ARG A 272 -32.13 3.96 -6.69
N ILE A 273 -31.65 3.15 -7.62
CA ILE A 273 -30.59 3.46 -8.58
C ILE A 273 -31.11 3.09 -9.98
N ASP A 274 -30.86 3.94 -10.97
CA ASP A 274 -31.17 3.65 -12.36
C ASP A 274 -29.91 3.09 -13.03
N LEU A 275 -29.98 1.84 -13.52
CA LEU A 275 -28.91 1.16 -14.26
C LEU A 275 -29.00 1.58 -15.73
N PRO A 276 -27.99 2.24 -16.31
CA PRO A 276 -28.03 2.68 -17.70
C PRO A 276 -27.91 1.49 -18.67
N VAL A 277 -28.62 1.53 -19.77
CA VAL A 277 -28.51 0.63 -20.93
C VAL A 277 -28.37 1.45 -22.22
N GLU A 278 -27.70 0.90 -23.23
CA GLU A 278 -27.49 1.62 -24.49
C GLU A 278 -28.80 1.83 -25.27
N GLU A 279 -29.69 0.88 -25.21
CA GLU A 279 -31.00 0.93 -25.89
C GLU A 279 -32.05 0.20 -25.07
N ASP A 280 -33.32 0.53 -25.30
CA ASP A 280 -34.42 -0.17 -24.65
C ASP A 280 -34.53 -1.62 -25.14
N GLY A 281 -34.82 -2.54 -24.21
CA GLY A 281 -34.88 -3.97 -24.47
C GLY A 281 -35.19 -4.78 -23.23
N VAL A 282 -35.04 -6.09 -23.34
CA VAL A 282 -35.11 -7.01 -22.21
C VAL A 282 -33.68 -7.36 -21.81
N TYR A 283 -33.36 -7.23 -20.52
CA TYR A 283 -32.02 -7.49 -19.97
C TYR A 283 -32.11 -8.50 -18.85
N ASN A 284 -31.18 -9.45 -18.85
CA ASN A 284 -30.87 -10.26 -17.69
C ASN A 284 -29.93 -9.46 -16.77
N VAL A 285 -30.31 -9.30 -15.51
CA VAL A 285 -29.60 -8.47 -14.52
C VAL A 285 -28.92 -9.36 -13.50
N LYS A 286 -27.61 -9.20 -13.37
CA LYS A 286 -26.78 -9.86 -12.37
C LYS A 286 -26.14 -8.79 -11.50
N LEU A 287 -25.98 -9.04 -10.20
CA LEU A 287 -25.38 -8.12 -9.26
C LEU A 287 -24.21 -8.78 -8.53
N HIS A 288 -23.25 -7.94 -8.12
CA HIS A 288 -22.26 -8.23 -7.09
C HIS A 288 -22.49 -7.29 -5.91
N ALA A 289 -22.45 -7.82 -4.70
CA ALA A 289 -22.71 -7.10 -3.47
C ALA A 289 -21.72 -7.54 -2.40
N THR A 290 -21.75 -6.89 -1.24
CA THR A 290 -20.90 -7.23 -0.10
C THR A 290 -21.67 -7.93 1.00
N LYS A 291 -21.01 -8.88 1.67
CA LYS A 291 -21.46 -9.47 2.93
C LYS A 291 -20.50 -9.10 4.06
N ALA A 292 -21.04 -8.79 5.24
CA ALA A 292 -20.24 -8.44 6.43
C ALA A 292 -21.00 -8.75 7.73
N ALA A 293 -20.32 -8.65 8.87
CA ALA A 293 -20.86 -8.98 10.19
C ALA A 293 -22.00 -8.06 10.66
N ASP A 294 -22.10 -6.86 10.12
CA ASP A 294 -23.07 -5.82 10.44
C ASP A 294 -24.08 -5.53 9.31
N TYR A 295 -24.12 -6.41 8.28
CA TYR A 295 -24.99 -6.25 7.12
C TYR A 295 -26.34 -6.93 7.32
N GLY A 296 -27.39 -6.30 6.75
CA GLY A 296 -28.79 -6.73 6.83
C GLY A 296 -29.17 -7.76 5.76
N LYS A 297 -30.44 -8.10 5.76
CA LYS A 297 -31.10 -8.80 4.64
C LYS A 297 -31.74 -7.79 3.71
N VAL A 298 -31.45 -7.87 2.44
CA VAL A 298 -32.01 -6.97 1.43
C VAL A 298 -32.81 -7.71 0.38
N GLN A 299 -33.86 -7.05 -0.11
CA GLN A 299 -34.65 -7.47 -1.24
C GLN A 299 -34.34 -6.55 -2.41
N PHE A 300 -34.15 -7.13 -3.58
CA PHE A 300 -33.97 -6.43 -4.84
C PHE A 300 -35.30 -6.40 -5.61
N LEU A 301 -35.63 -5.23 -6.17
CA LEU A 301 -36.77 -5.06 -7.06
C LEU A 301 -36.26 -4.46 -8.39
N LEU A 302 -36.63 -5.05 -9.49
CA LEU A 302 -36.38 -4.57 -10.86
C LEU A 302 -37.69 -4.06 -11.48
N GLY A 303 -37.72 -2.79 -11.91
CA GLY A 303 -38.96 -2.19 -12.43
C GLY A 303 -40.14 -2.31 -11.46
N GLY A 304 -39.89 -2.23 -10.16
CA GLY A 304 -40.89 -2.37 -9.09
C GLY A 304 -41.32 -3.81 -8.77
N LYS A 305 -40.82 -4.83 -9.47
CA LYS A 305 -41.11 -6.24 -9.21
C LYS A 305 -40.01 -6.92 -8.40
N LYS A 306 -40.41 -7.78 -7.46
CA LYS A 306 -39.43 -8.56 -6.65
C LYS A 306 -38.58 -9.45 -7.55
N ALA A 307 -37.29 -9.35 -7.44
CA ALA A 307 -36.30 -10.06 -8.26
C ALA A 307 -35.37 -10.97 -7.46
N GLY A 308 -35.08 -10.67 -6.20
CA GLY A 308 -34.22 -11.50 -5.39
C GLY A 308 -34.12 -11.03 -3.93
N VAL A 309 -33.47 -11.84 -3.11
CA VAL A 309 -33.17 -11.56 -1.69
C VAL A 309 -31.74 -12.00 -1.41
N LEU A 310 -30.98 -11.17 -0.69
CA LEU A 310 -29.68 -11.49 -0.17
C LEU A 310 -29.66 -11.40 1.36
N ASP A 311 -29.26 -12.46 2.03
CA ASP A 311 -28.77 -12.39 3.42
C ASP A 311 -27.32 -11.93 3.36
N SER A 312 -27.09 -10.64 3.62
CA SER A 312 -25.76 -10.03 3.49
C SER A 312 -24.89 -10.25 4.74
N TYR A 313 -25.34 -11.08 5.69
CA TYR A 313 -24.50 -11.44 6.84
C TYR A 313 -23.41 -12.41 6.44
N PHE A 314 -22.20 -12.11 6.88
CA PHE A 314 -21.05 -13.03 6.93
C PHE A 314 -20.10 -12.57 8.05
N ALA A 315 -19.33 -13.48 8.64
CA ALA A 315 -18.44 -13.15 9.77
C ALA A 315 -17.26 -12.25 9.39
N ALA A 316 -16.88 -12.21 8.10
CA ALA A 316 -15.87 -11.35 7.52
C ALA A 316 -16.45 -10.52 6.37
N VAL A 317 -15.74 -9.48 5.95
CA VAL A 317 -16.12 -8.70 4.76
C VAL A 317 -15.69 -9.47 3.51
N VAL A 318 -16.67 -9.89 2.70
CA VAL A 318 -16.45 -10.67 1.48
C VAL A 318 -17.38 -10.20 0.36
N ASN A 319 -16.96 -10.39 -0.91
CA ASN A 319 -17.85 -10.22 -2.04
C ASN A 319 -18.89 -11.35 -2.06
N SER A 320 -20.13 -11.05 -2.42
CA SER A 320 -21.24 -12.04 -2.48
C SER A 320 -21.06 -13.09 -3.57
N GLY A 321 -20.21 -12.81 -4.58
CA GLY A 321 -20.28 -13.44 -5.87
C GLY A 321 -21.48 -12.93 -6.69
N GLU A 322 -21.71 -13.53 -7.84
CA GLU A 322 -22.80 -13.18 -8.76
C GLU A 322 -24.17 -13.55 -8.17
N ILE A 323 -25.09 -12.59 -8.20
CA ILE A 323 -26.50 -12.74 -7.80
C ILE A 323 -27.35 -12.52 -9.03
N ASN A 324 -27.98 -13.56 -9.57
CA ASN A 324 -28.86 -13.45 -10.72
C ASN A 324 -30.25 -12.96 -10.26
N LEU A 325 -30.67 -11.80 -10.74
CA LEU A 325 -31.99 -11.20 -10.47
C LEU A 325 -33.05 -11.50 -11.56
N GLY A 326 -32.66 -12.24 -12.62
CA GLY A 326 -33.55 -12.53 -13.74
C GLY A 326 -33.68 -11.39 -14.73
N SER A 327 -34.65 -11.51 -15.63
CA SER A 327 -34.83 -10.58 -16.74
C SER A 327 -35.89 -9.52 -16.45
N THR A 328 -35.64 -8.31 -16.94
CA THR A 328 -36.59 -7.19 -16.88
C THR A 328 -36.51 -6.34 -18.15
N LYS A 329 -37.57 -5.59 -18.44
CA LYS A 329 -37.61 -4.63 -19.55
C LYS A 329 -37.05 -3.30 -19.07
N SER A 330 -36.17 -2.68 -19.88
CA SER A 330 -35.73 -1.30 -19.68
C SER A 330 -36.78 -0.31 -20.23
N GLU A 331 -36.77 0.88 -19.72
CA GLU A 331 -37.58 2.02 -20.16
C GLU A 331 -36.74 3.29 -20.15
N ASN A 332 -36.77 4.04 -21.24
CA ASN A 332 -35.94 5.28 -21.39
C ASN A 332 -34.44 5.04 -21.17
N ASN A 333 -33.92 3.97 -21.77
CA ASN A 333 -32.52 3.54 -21.68
C ASN A 333 -32.01 3.29 -20.23
N LYS A 334 -32.89 2.80 -19.35
CA LYS A 334 -32.51 2.47 -17.98
C LYS A 334 -33.39 1.39 -17.37
N ILE A 335 -32.85 0.72 -16.36
CA ILE A 335 -33.52 -0.27 -15.52
C ILE A 335 -33.57 0.27 -14.10
N SER A 336 -34.75 0.46 -13.54
CA SER A 336 -34.86 0.88 -12.15
C SER A 336 -34.62 -0.29 -11.20
N LEU A 337 -33.58 -0.18 -10.39
CA LEU A 337 -33.23 -1.10 -9.29
C LEU A 337 -33.56 -0.44 -7.95
N GLU A 338 -34.45 -1.07 -7.18
CA GLU A 338 -34.64 -0.72 -5.77
C GLU A 338 -34.05 -1.80 -4.88
N VAL A 339 -33.32 -1.38 -3.83
CA VAL A 339 -32.76 -2.26 -2.79
C VAL A 339 -33.40 -1.88 -1.46
N ARG A 340 -34.10 -2.82 -0.84
CA ARG A 340 -34.89 -2.60 0.38
C ARG A 340 -34.41 -3.50 1.50
N ILE A 341 -34.19 -2.94 2.68
CA ILE A 341 -33.88 -3.69 3.89
C ILE A 341 -35.15 -4.41 4.36
N ILE A 342 -35.11 -5.73 4.43
CA ILE A 342 -36.24 -6.57 4.87
C ILE A 342 -36.05 -7.23 6.23
N GLY A 343 -34.93 -6.95 6.90
CA GLY A 343 -34.57 -7.50 8.20
C GLY A 343 -33.08 -7.70 8.33
N LYS A 344 -32.68 -8.57 9.23
CA LYS A 344 -31.28 -8.99 9.37
C LYS A 344 -31.16 -10.43 9.83
N ASN A 345 -29.98 -11.02 9.64
CA ASN A 345 -29.62 -12.30 10.24
C ASN A 345 -29.57 -12.16 11.78
N PRO A 346 -30.00 -13.16 12.57
CA PRO A 346 -29.89 -13.10 14.02
C PRO A 346 -28.48 -12.85 14.56
N LYS A 347 -27.45 -13.22 13.79
CA LYS A 347 -26.04 -12.99 14.12
C LYS A 347 -25.53 -11.63 13.68
N SER A 348 -26.28 -10.88 12.87
CA SER A 348 -25.84 -9.59 12.35
C SER A 348 -25.92 -8.49 13.40
N LEU A 349 -24.89 -7.65 13.44
CA LEU A 349 -24.79 -6.50 14.33
C LEU A 349 -25.59 -5.28 13.84
N GLY A 350 -25.98 -5.25 12.52
CA GLY A 350 -26.61 -4.08 11.93
C GLY A 350 -27.51 -4.38 10.73
N TYR A 351 -27.83 -3.31 9.97
CA TYR A 351 -28.68 -3.32 8.79
C TYR A 351 -27.99 -2.72 7.57
N MET A 352 -26.67 -2.57 7.60
CA MET A 352 -25.90 -2.04 6.47
C MET A 352 -26.02 -2.96 5.25
N PHE A 353 -25.72 -2.42 4.08
CA PHE A 353 -25.52 -3.21 2.87
C PHE A 353 -24.59 -2.47 1.92
N GLY A 354 -23.92 -3.22 1.04
CA GLY A 354 -22.98 -2.69 0.06
C GLY A 354 -23.24 -3.30 -1.32
N LEU A 355 -23.20 -2.45 -2.34
CA LEU A 355 -23.38 -2.81 -3.75
C LEU A 355 -22.08 -2.53 -4.51
N ASP A 356 -21.56 -3.53 -5.20
CA ASP A 356 -20.32 -3.48 -5.98
C ASP A 356 -20.61 -3.05 -7.42
N CYS A 357 -21.14 -3.95 -8.24
CA CYS A 357 -21.48 -3.66 -9.62
C CYS A 357 -22.68 -4.47 -10.13
N ALA A 358 -23.20 -4.08 -11.29
CA ALA A 358 -24.22 -4.81 -12.03
C ALA A 358 -23.71 -5.22 -13.42
N VAL A 359 -24.05 -6.42 -13.88
CA VAL A 359 -23.85 -6.87 -15.26
C VAL A 359 -25.19 -6.97 -15.95
N LEU A 360 -25.32 -6.31 -17.09
CA LEU A 360 -26.57 -6.19 -17.86
C LEU A 360 -26.38 -6.89 -19.20
N GLU A 361 -27.00 -8.05 -19.36
CA GLU A 361 -26.94 -8.85 -20.59
C GLU A 361 -28.24 -8.71 -21.36
N LYS A 362 -28.19 -8.11 -22.55
CA LYS A 362 -29.38 -7.99 -23.41
C LYS A 362 -29.85 -9.39 -23.82
N VAL A 363 -31.11 -9.65 -23.64
CA VAL A 363 -31.77 -10.89 -24.12
C VAL A 363 -32.20 -10.66 -25.56
N GLU A 364 -31.77 -11.56 -26.45
CA GLU A 364 -32.16 -11.51 -27.89
C GLU A 364 -33.65 -11.64 -28.13
#